data_48652315694616ff2f8f286672b64249
#
_entry.id   48652315694616ff2f8f286672b64249
#
_cell.length_a   1.000
_cell.length_b   1.000
_cell.length_c   1.000
_cell.angle_alpha   90.00
_cell.angle_beta   90.00
_cell.angle_gamma   90.00
#
_symmetry.space_group_name_H-M   'P 1'
#
loop_
_entity.id
_entity.type
_entity.pdbx_description
1 polymer ?
#
loop_
_entity_poly.entity_id
_entity_poly.type
_entity_poly.pdbx_seq_one_letter_code
_entity_poly.pdbx_strand_id
1 'polypeptide(L)'
;MSDDRDNEYGDEDREPPGPRKPRYLLHAGLFLATFLTTTMIGAIQVHGGMSIGPMKDGLVYSIPLMLILLCHELGHYVVARRHGVDASLPYFIPFPIGLGTLGAVIGMRQSTTDRKQLIDVGAAGPLAGLVVAIPVLIVGLMRSDLGPRVHEAGALMEGNSILYAVAKRLIKGAWLPSSAADVNLHPMAYAGWAGLLVTMINLLPIGQLDGGHIATAYFGNRYGRFAERLRRFLPMMAIGVFFWVLHIVKDEMGSGWSPYVGARVAMNSAMFWVIWFGLVTLMRRMSGGTNHPPVDDKPLPRSRRALFWLMVVVFVGVFMPVPMREIPGTQTAPPPDATSTSASLER
;
A
#
# COMPACT_ATOMS: atom_id res chain seq x y z
N MET A 1 -57.24 32.97 -3.90
CA MET A 1 -56.49 32.83 -2.61
C MET A 1 -56.71 31.42 -2.14
N SER A 2 -55.96 30.48 -2.68
CA SER A 2 -55.96 29.05 -2.39
C SER A 2 -54.70 28.70 -1.63
N ASP A 3 -54.91 28.06 -0.52
CA ASP A 3 -54.02 27.71 0.57
C ASP A 3 -53.11 26.53 0.09
N ASP A 4 -51.82 26.83 -0.19
CA ASP A 4 -50.77 25.86 -0.51
C ASP A 4 -49.88 25.61 0.69
N ARG A 5 -50.44 25.01 1.76
CA ARG A 5 -49.72 24.71 2.99
C ARG A 5 -49.81 23.27 3.49
N ASP A 6 -49.92 22.28 2.60
CA ASP A 6 -50.02 20.88 2.98
C ASP A 6 -49.11 19.98 2.14
N ASN A 7 -47.77 20.17 2.20
CA ASN A 7 -46.86 19.15 1.66
C ASN A 7 -45.48 19.09 2.34
N GLU A 8 -45.39 19.30 3.62
CA GLU A 8 -44.11 19.25 4.38
C GLU A 8 -44.03 18.11 5.42
N TYR A 9 -44.97 17.18 5.43
CA TYR A 9 -45.00 16.02 6.34
C TYR A 9 -45.14 14.71 5.55
N GLY A 10 -44.05 14.23 4.94
CA GLY A 10 -44.10 12.98 4.14
C GLY A 10 -42.84 12.15 4.07
N ASP A 11 -41.75 12.49 4.78
CA ASP A 11 -40.47 11.77 4.63
C ASP A 11 -39.93 11.14 5.93
N GLU A 12 -40.65 11.25 7.08
CA GLU A 12 -40.21 10.71 8.38
C GLU A 12 -40.52 9.21 8.59
N ASP A 13 -41.40 8.60 7.79
CA ASP A 13 -41.86 7.20 7.97
C ASP A 13 -41.19 6.18 7.04
N ARG A 14 -40.09 6.50 6.38
CA ARG A 14 -39.36 5.45 5.65
C ARG A 14 -38.59 4.58 6.64
N GLU A 15 -39.15 3.40 6.94
CA GLU A 15 -38.42 2.36 7.65
C GLU A 15 -37.00 2.22 7.06
N PRO A 16 -35.96 2.18 7.93
CA PRO A 16 -34.59 2.00 7.44
C PRO A 16 -34.53 0.71 6.60
N PRO A 17 -33.91 0.76 5.42
CA PRO A 17 -33.89 -0.38 4.50
C PRO A 17 -33.34 -1.61 5.24
N GLY A 18 -34.14 -2.66 5.27
CA GLY A 18 -33.82 -3.90 5.96
C GLY A 18 -32.48 -4.51 5.53
N PRO A 19 -31.92 -5.47 6.29
CA PRO A 19 -30.61 -6.04 6.03
C PRO A 19 -30.53 -6.62 4.61
N ARG A 20 -29.61 -6.10 3.77
CA ARG A 20 -29.39 -6.69 2.44
C ARG A 20 -28.79 -8.07 2.62
N LYS A 21 -29.34 -9.05 1.93
CA LYS A 21 -28.75 -10.39 1.88
C LYS A 21 -27.32 -10.28 1.32
N PRO A 22 -26.31 -10.89 1.99
CA PRO A 22 -24.95 -10.88 1.50
C PRO A 22 -24.88 -11.52 0.11
N ARG A 23 -24.18 -10.87 -0.81
CA ARG A 23 -23.96 -11.39 -2.17
C ARG A 23 -22.77 -12.36 -2.15
N TYR A 24 -22.92 -13.51 -1.48
CA TYR A 24 -21.82 -14.48 -1.28
C TYR A 24 -21.08 -14.84 -2.57
N LEU A 25 -21.80 -15.05 -3.68
CA LEU A 25 -21.19 -15.38 -4.97
C LEU A 25 -20.29 -14.26 -5.49
N LEU A 26 -20.67 -12.99 -5.28
CA LEU A 26 -19.84 -11.85 -5.68
C LEU A 26 -18.56 -11.79 -4.84
N HIS A 27 -18.65 -11.92 -3.51
CA HIS A 27 -17.48 -11.92 -2.63
C HIS A 27 -16.53 -13.08 -2.95
N ALA A 28 -17.07 -14.30 -3.14
CA ALA A 28 -16.28 -15.46 -3.53
C ALA A 28 -15.63 -15.29 -4.91
N GLY A 29 -16.37 -14.76 -5.90
CA GLY A 29 -15.86 -14.51 -7.24
C GLY A 29 -14.71 -13.50 -7.23
N LEU A 30 -14.86 -12.39 -6.51
CA LEU A 30 -13.80 -11.38 -6.36
C LEU A 30 -12.59 -11.92 -5.62
N PHE A 31 -12.79 -12.72 -4.57
CA PHE A 31 -11.71 -13.40 -3.86
C PHE A 31 -10.92 -14.33 -4.79
N LEU A 32 -11.61 -15.17 -5.55
CA LEU A 32 -10.97 -16.10 -6.50
C LEU A 32 -10.25 -15.35 -7.62
N ALA A 33 -10.86 -14.29 -8.18
CA ALA A 33 -10.22 -13.46 -9.20
C ALA A 33 -8.94 -12.81 -8.66
N THR A 34 -8.98 -12.28 -7.42
CA THR A 34 -7.81 -11.69 -6.77
C THR A 34 -6.74 -12.74 -6.45
N PHE A 35 -7.15 -13.93 -6.01
CA PHE A 35 -6.24 -15.03 -5.80
C PHE A 35 -5.53 -15.44 -7.10
N LEU A 36 -6.25 -15.49 -8.23
CA LEU A 36 -5.66 -15.79 -9.54
C LEU A 36 -4.69 -14.70 -10.00
N THR A 37 -5.06 -13.42 -9.89
CA THR A 37 -4.18 -12.31 -10.30
C THR A 37 -2.93 -12.21 -9.43
N THR A 38 -3.03 -12.42 -8.12
CA THR A 38 -1.87 -12.45 -7.21
C THR A 38 -0.99 -13.68 -7.48
N THR A 39 -1.57 -14.85 -7.78
CA THR A 39 -0.81 -16.06 -8.13
C THR A 39 -0.06 -15.87 -9.45
N MET A 40 -0.67 -15.22 -10.43
CA MET A 40 0.00 -14.88 -11.69
C MET A 40 1.21 -13.97 -11.46
N ILE A 41 1.06 -12.91 -10.66
CA ILE A 41 2.17 -12.01 -10.32
C ILE A 41 3.26 -12.75 -9.56
N GLY A 42 2.90 -13.62 -8.60
CA GLY A 42 3.87 -14.45 -7.88
C GLY A 42 4.65 -15.39 -8.82
N ALA A 43 3.99 -16.01 -9.80
CA ALA A 43 4.65 -16.86 -10.79
C ALA A 43 5.61 -16.07 -11.69
N ILE A 44 5.24 -14.85 -12.10
CA ILE A 44 6.13 -13.95 -12.86
C ILE A 44 7.37 -13.60 -12.04
N GLN A 45 7.22 -13.31 -10.74
CA GLN A 45 8.36 -12.97 -9.86
C GLN A 45 9.34 -14.13 -9.68
N VAL A 46 8.83 -15.35 -9.50
CA VAL A 46 9.68 -16.56 -9.34
C VAL A 46 10.53 -16.83 -10.60
N HIS A 47 9.98 -16.56 -11.78
CA HIS A 47 10.63 -16.91 -13.05
C HIS A 47 11.33 -15.73 -13.75
N GLY A 48 11.38 -14.55 -13.10
CA GLY A 48 12.21 -13.42 -13.52
C GLY A 48 11.91 -12.87 -14.92
N GLY A 49 10.63 -12.77 -15.32
CA GLY A 49 10.32 -12.22 -16.63
C GLY A 49 8.85 -12.28 -17.02
N MET A 50 8.51 -11.84 -18.26
CA MET A 50 7.16 -11.88 -18.81
C MET A 50 6.66 -13.30 -19.14
N SER A 51 7.45 -14.34 -18.89
CA SER A 51 7.04 -15.73 -19.01
C SER A 51 6.22 -16.11 -17.78
N ILE A 52 4.96 -16.40 -17.98
CA ILE A 52 4.11 -17.00 -16.93
C ILE A 52 4.65 -18.41 -16.70
N GLY A 53 5.45 -18.57 -15.64
CA GLY A 53 5.87 -19.89 -15.17
C GLY A 53 4.67 -20.70 -14.64
N PRO A 54 4.89 -21.95 -14.20
CA PRO A 54 3.80 -22.74 -13.62
C PRO A 54 3.09 -21.97 -12.50
N MET A 55 1.78 -21.80 -12.62
CA MET A 55 0.96 -21.06 -11.65
C MET A 55 1.15 -21.52 -10.20
N LYS A 56 1.47 -22.83 -9.99
CA LYS A 56 1.76 -23.37 -8.65
C LYS A 56 2.89 -22.64 -7.92
N ASP A 57 3.88 -22.11 -8.64
CA ASP A 57 5.04 -21.46 -8.06
C ASP A 57 4.66 -20.06 -7.49
N GLY A 58 3.61 -19.44 -8.06
CA GLY A 58 3.05 -18.19 -7.55
C GLY A 58 2.31 -18.34 -6.22
N LEU A 59 1.93 -19.55 -5.81
CA LEU A 59 1.21 -19.80 -4.55
C LEU A 59 2.03 -19.39 -3.32
N VAL A 60 3.36 -19.47 -3.41
CA VAL A 60 4.26 -19.07 -2.32
C VAL A 60 4.17 -17.56 -2.01
N TYR A 61 3.75 -16.76 -2.99
CA TYR A 61 3.46 -15.35 -2.84
C TYR A 61 1.99 -15.09 -2.51
N SER A 62 1.08 -15.67 -3.30
CA SER A 62 -0.35 -15.32 -3.23
C SER A 62 -1.01 -15.78 -1.94
N ILE A 63 -0.70 -16.98 -1.43
CA ILE A 63 -1.31 -17.49 -0.19
C ILE A 63 -0.98 -16.56 0.99
N PRO A 64 0.30 -16.22 1.28
CA PRO A 64 0.62 -15.30 2.36
C PRO A 64 0.00 -13.91 2.17
N LEU A 65 0.04 -13.35 0.96
CA LEU A 65 -0.54 -12.04 0.69
C LEU A 65 -2.05 -12.01 0.93
N MET A 66 -2.77 -12.99 0.37
CA MET A 66 -4.23 -13.11 0.56
C MET A 66 -4.60 -13.32 2.03
N LEU A 67 -3.79 -14.07 2.79
CA LEU A 67 -4.00 -14.24 4.22
C LEU A 67 -3.82 -12.93 4.99
N ILE A 68 -2.79 -12.14 4.67
CA ILE A 68 -2.56 -10.81 5.26
C ILE A 68 -3.76 -9.90 5.00
N LEU A 69 -4.21 -9.81 3.74
CA LEU A 69 -5.35 -8.98 3.36
C LEU A 69 -6.64 -9.46 4.01
N LEU A 70 -6.88 -10.77 4.03
CA LEU A 70 -8.07 -11.34 4.65
C LEU A 70 -8.10 -11.03 6.16
N CYS A 71 -6.99 -11.20 6.87
CA CYS A 71 -6.91 -10.90 8.30
C CYS A 71 -7.10 -9.39 8.56
N HIS A 72 -6.57 -8.53 7.69
CA HIS A 72 -6.78 -7.08 7.76
C HIS A 72 -8.29 -6.76 7.71
N GLU A 73 -8.97 -7.19 6.67
CA GLU A 73 -10.40 -6.92 6.51
C GLU A 73 -11.28 -7.58 7.59
N LEU A 74 -10.91 -8.79 8.00
CA LEU A 74 -11.61 -9.46 9.11
C LEU A 74 -11.41 -8.74 10.43
N GLY A 75 -10.27 -8.09 10.65
CA GLY A 75 -10.03 -7.21 11.80
C GLY A 75 -11.09 -6.10 11.88
N HIS A 76 -11.27 -5.37 10.79
CA HIS A 76 -12.33 -4.35 10.69
C HIS A 76 -13.72 -4.94 10.88
N TYR A 77 -14.02 -6.02 10.15
CA TYR A 77 -15.33 -6.66 10.18
C TYR A 77 -15.73 -7.11 11.60
N VAL A 78 -14.84 -7.83 12.29
CA VAL A 78 -15.12 -8.35 13.64
C VAL A 78 -15.34 -7.22 14.64
N VAL A 79 -14.50 -6.17 14.60
CA VAL A 79 -14.64 -5.05 15.53
C VAL A 79 -15.86 -4.20 15.20
N ALA A 80 -16.16 -3.94 13.93
CA ALA A 80 -17.40 -3.26 13.53
C ALA A 80 -18.63 -4.02 14.03
N ARG A 81 -18.70 -5.34 13.82
CA ARG A 81 -19.82 -6.18 14.29
C ARG A 81 -19.95 -6.18 15.81
N ARG A 82 -18.84 -6.18 16.57
CA ARG A 82 -18.85 -6.06 18.04
C ARG A 82 -19.41 -4.73 18.52
N HIS A 83 -19.24 -3.66 17.75
CA HIS A 83 -19.82 -2.35 18.02
C HIS A 83 -21.25 -2.19 17.48
N GLY A 84 -21.86 -3.26 16.93
CA GLY A 84 -23.20 -3.20 16.34
C GLY A 84 -23.28 -2.48 14.99
N VAL A 85 -22.13 -2.19 14.37
CA VAL A 85 -22.06 -1.57 13.04
C VAL A 85 -22.28 -2.66 11.99
N ASP A 86 -23.22 -2.42 11.07
CA ASP A 86 -23.47 -3.34 9.96
C ASP A 86 -22.38 -3.20 8.90
N ALA A 87 -21.52 -4.21 8.81
CA ALA A 87 -20.42 -4.30 7.89
C ALA A 87 -20.62 -5.45 6.90
N SER A 88 -20.26 -5.25 5.63
CA SER A 88 -20.26 -6.31 4.62
C SER A 88 -19.07 -7.25 4.79
N LEU A 89 -19.13 -8.41 4.13
CA LEU A 89 -17.93 -9.22 3.89
C LEU A 89 -16.94 -8.43 3.02
N PRO A 90 -15.64 -8.78 3.05
CA PRO A 90 -14.61 -8.13 2.24
C PRO A 90 -14.88 -8.24 0.73
N TYR A 91 -14.69 -7.13 0.02
CA TYR A 91 -14.60 -7.08 -1.43
C TYR A 91 -13.13 -7.00 -1.83
N PHE A 92 -12.59 -8.09 -2.33
CA PHE A 92 -11.23 -8.11 -2.87
C PHE A 92 -11.21 -7.47 -4.26
N ILE A 93 -10.15 -6.72 -4.57
CA ILE A 93 -10.05 -5.97 -5.82
C ILE A 93 -8.92 -6.58 -6.67
N PRO A 94 -9.24 -7.44 -7.66
CA PRO A 94 -8.24 -8.03 -8.53
C PRO A 94 -7.60 -6.95 -9.40
N PHE A 95 -6.29 -6.99 -9.52
CA PHE A 95 -5.54 -6.07 -10.37
C PHE A 95 -4.28 -6.78 -10.90
N PRO A 96 -4.23 -7.17 -12.19
CA PRO A 96 -3.18 -8.04 -12.73
C PRO A 96 -1.84 -7.33 -12.98
N ILE A 97 -1.54 -6.27 -12.22
CA ILE A 97 -0.30 -5.48 -12.29
C ILE A 97 0.19 -5.19 -10.87
N GLY A 98 1.49 -4.95 -10.71
CA GLY A 98 2.11 -4.58 -9.43
C GLY A 98 2.05 -5.71 -8.40
N LEU A 99 1.19 -5.61 -7.40
CA LEU A 99 1.02 -6.65 -6.36
C LEU A 99 0.02 -7.75 -6.75
N GLY A 100 -0.66 -7.64 -7.89
CA GLY A 100 -1.75 -8.56 -8.27
C GLY A 100 -3.11 -8.18 -7.67
N THR A 101 -3.17 -7.13 -6.86
CA THR A 101 -4.38 -6.64 -6.19
C THR A 101 -4.24 -5.16 -5.84
N LEU A 102 -5.37 -4.47 -5.76
CA LEU A 102 -5.46 -3.15 -5.12
C LEU A 102 -5.87 -3.23 -3.64
N GLY A 103 -5.84 -4.44 -3.05
CA GLY A 103 -6.27 -4.68 -1.69
C GLY A 103 -7.69 -5.23 -1.59
N ALA A 104 -8.30 -5.02 -0.44
CA ALA A 104 -9.69 -5.35 -0.20
C ALA A 104 -10.36 -4.22 0.59
N VAL A 105 -11.68 -4.19 0.62
CA VAL A 105 -12.46 -3.19 1.35
C VAL A 105 -13.72 -3.81 1.95
N ILE A 106 -14.12 -3.34 3.12
CA ILE A 106 -15.43 -3.64 3.69
C ILE A 106 -16.37 -2.44 3.49
N GLY A 107 -17.64 -2.71 3.19
CA GLY A 107 -18.68 -1.68 3.14
C GLY A 107 -19.33 -1.51 4.52
N MET A 108 -19.25 -0.34 5.11
CA MET A 108 -20.04 0.04 6.29
C MET A 108 -21.28 0.80 5.85
N ARG A 109 -22.46 0.39 6.32
CA ARG A 109 -23.72 1.00 5.88
C ARG A 109 -24.02 2.34 6.53
N GLN A 110 -23.53 2.53 7.75
CA GLN A 110 -23.73 3.74 8.50
C GLN A 110 -22.37 4.31 8.86
N SER A 111 -22.16 5.57 8.53
CA SER A 111 -21.00 6.30 9.05
C SER A 111 -21.17 6.41 10.55
N THR A 112 -20.27 5.78 11.32
CA THR A 112 -20.33 5.95 12.77
C THR A 112 -19.92 7.37 13.14
N THR A 113 -20.73 8.01 13.96
CA THR A 113 -20.43 9.31 14.57
C THR A 113 -19.68 9.16 15.89
N ASP A 114 -19.68 7.96 16.48
CA ASP A 114 -18.98 7.66 17.74
C ASP A 114 -17.47 7.53 17.50
N ARG A 115 -16.71 8.47 18.07
CA ARG A 115 -15.24 8.52 17.95
C ARG A 115 -14.55 7.28 18.52
N LYS A 116 -15.12 6.64 19.56
CA LYS A 116 -14.56 5.42 20.13
C LYS A 116 -14.70 4.24 19.17
N GLN A 117 -15.88 4.07 18.56
CA GLN A 117 -16.10 3.03 17.55
C GLN A 117 -15.19 3.25 16.34
N LEU A 118 -15.07 4.50 15.90
CA LEU A 118 -14.28 4.86 14.71
C LEU A 118 -12.80 4.50 14.87
N ILE A 119 -12.19 4.78 16.02
CA ILE A 119 -10.78 4.44 16.24
C ILE A 119 -10.59 2.94 16.45
N ASP A 120 -11.52 2.26 17.12
CA ASP A 120 -11.44 0.83 17.38
C ASP A 120 -11.50 0.05 16.05
N VAL A 121 -12.46 0.42 15.17
CA VAL A 121 -12.61 -0.19 13.85
C VAL A 121 -11.41 0.17 12.96
N GLY A 122 -11.02 1.45 12.88
CA GLY A 122 -9.93 1.90 12.02
C GLY A 122 -8.57 1.27 12.38
N ALA A 123 -8.31 1.00 13.67
CA ALA A 123 -7.05 0.36 14.09
C ALA A 123 -7.06 -1.17 13.94
N ALA A 124 -8.23 -1.80 13.93
CA ALA A 124 -8.35 -3.26 13.99
C ALA A 124 -7.77 -3.97 12.76
N GLY A 125 -8.04 -3.44 11.56
CA GLY A 125 -7.53 -4.01 10.32
C GLY A 125 -6.02 -3.98 10.24
N PRO A 126 -5.38 -2.79 10.31
CA PRO A 126 -3.93 -2.67 10.28
C PRO A 126 -3.23 -3.55 11.32
N LEU A 127 -3.74 -3.62 12.56
CA LEU A 127 -3.15 -4.46 13.60
C LEU A 127 -3.30 -5.94 13.27
N ALA A 128 -4.49 -6.39 12.84
CA ALA A 128 -4.71 -7.79 12.47
C ALA A 128 -3.87 -8.20 11.24
N GLY A 129 -3.76 -7.33 10.24
CA GLY A 129 -2.90 -7.55 9.08
C GLY A 129 -1.42 -7.67 9.46
N LEU A 130 -0.91 -6.80 10.35
CA LEU A 130 0.48 -6.83 10.81
C LEU A 130 0.82 -8.08 11.62
N VAL A 131 -0.11 -8.61 12.42
CA VAL A 131 0.07 -9.87 13.17
C VAL A 131 0.42 -11.03 12.23
N VAL A 132 -0.06 -10.98 10.98
CA VAL A 132 0.26 -11.98 9.95
C VAL A 132 1.44 -11.54 9.09
N ALA A 133 1.49 -10.27 8.68
CA ALA A 133 2.52 -9.77 7.77
C ALA A 133 3.94 -9.86 8.37
N ILE A 134 4.10 -9.57 9.66
CA ILE A 134 5.40 -9.63 10.33
C ILE A 134 5.97 -11.06 10.36
N PRO A 135 5.26 -12.11 10.83
CA PRO A 135 5.75 -13.48 10.74
C PRO A 135 6.04 -13.93 9.30
N VAL A 136 5.16 -13.60 8.34
CA VAL A 136 5.37 -13.91 6.92
C VAL A 136 6.65 -13.28 6.40
N LEU A 137 6.89 -12.00 6.72
CA LEU A 137 8.12 -11.29 6.36
C LEU A 137 9.36 -11.94 6.97
N ILE A 138 9.33 -12.27 8.26
CA ILE A 138 10.45 -12.90 8.99
C ILE A 138 10.78 -14.25 8.34
N VAL A 139 9.79 -15.13 8.18
CA VAL A 139 9.99 -16.46 7.56
C VAL A 139 10.47 -16.32 6.12
N GLY A 140 9.91 -15.38 5.37
CA GLY A 140 10.33 -15.08 4.02
C GLY A 140 11.78 -14.59 3.96
N LEU A 141 12.19 -13.66 4.83
CA LEU A 141 13.58 -13.18 4.91
C LEU A 141 14.55 -14.29 5.32
N MET A 142 14.17 -15.19 6.22
CA MET A 142 15.01 -16.35 6.58
C MET A 142 15.28 -17.26 5.37
N ARG A 143 14.34 -17.35 4.43
CA ARG A 143 14.43 -18.13 3.19
C ARG A 143 15.04 -17.35 2.01
N SER A 144 15.24 -16.06 2.16
CA SER A 144 15.87 -15.20 1.14
C SER A 144 17.39 -15.35 1.20
N ASP A 145 18.07 -15.22 0.07
CA ASP A 145 19.53 -15.30 -0.01
C ASP A 145 20.16 -13.89 -0.06
N LEU A 146 21.38 -13.77 0.48
CA LEU A 146 22.23 -12.62 0.23
C LEU A 146 22.93 -12.80 -1.10
N GLY A 147 22.85 -11.81 -1.96
CA GLY A 147 23.50 -11.81 -3.25
C GLY A 147 24.15 -10.48 -3.57
N PRO A 148 24.94 -10.42 -4.66
CA PRO A 148 25.37 -9.14 -5.18
C PRO A 148 24.16 -8.29 -5.53
N ARG A 149 24.30 -6.98 -5.37
CA ARG A 149 23.22 -6.07 -5.73
C ARG A 149 22.90 -6.24 -7.21
N VAL A 150 21.64 -6.60 -7.53
CA VAL A 150 21.20 -6.76 -8.92
C VAL A 150 21.28 -5.42 -9.63
N HIS A 151 21.92 -5.38 -10.79
CA HIS A 151 22.07 -4.20 -11.63
C HIS A 151 21.32 -4.34 -12.97
N GLU A 152 20.38 -5.29 -13.05
CA GLU A 152 19.58 -5.45 -14.25
C GLU A 152 18.72 -4.21 -14.52
N ALA A 153 18.90 -3.63 -15.70
CA ALA A 153 18.15 -2.46 -16.12
C ALA A 153 16.65 -2.70 -16.08
N GLY A 154 15.93 -1.82 -15.38
CA GLY A 154 14.48 -1.88 -15.30
C GLY A 154 13.94 -2.82 -14.23
N ALA A 155 14.77 -3.56 -13.50
CA ALA A 155 14.34 -4.32 -12.34
C ALA A 155 13.78 -3.37 -11.25
N LEU A 156 12.70 -3.79 -10.58
CA LEU A 156 12.10 -3.04 -9.50
C LEU A 156 12.68 -3.51 -8.16
N MET A 157 13.15 -2.56 -7.38
CA MET A 157 13.63 -2.76 -6.03
C MET A 157 12.58 -2.25 -5.04
N GLU A 158 12.29 -3.06 -4.04
CA GLU A 158 11.38 -2.71 -2.96
C GLU A 158 11.97 -1.64 -2.04
N GLY A 159 11.11 -0.73 -1.55
CA GLY A 159 11.49 0.32 -0.61
C GLY A 159 11.65 -0.19 0.82
N ASN A 160 12.49 0.49 1.58
CA ASN A 160 12.68 0.23 2.99
C ASN A 160 11.76 1.09 3.86
N SER A 161 11.14 0.46 4.85
CA SER A 161 10.63 1.08 6.06
C SER A 161 11.57 0.82 7.23
N ILE A 162 11.38 1.51 8.34
CA ILE A 162 12.18 1.26 9.56
C ILE A 162 12.02 -0.19 10.00
N LEU A 163 10.78 -0.70 10.07
CA LEU A 163 10.49 -2.07 10.47
C LEU A 163 11.15 -3.08 9.53
N TYR A 164 11.08 -2.86 8.22
CA TYR A 164 11.68 -3.75 7.23
C TYR A 164 13.21 -3.73 7.28
N ALA A 165 13.82 -2.55 7.40
CA ALA A 165 15.27 -2.41 7.53
C ALA A 165 15.79 -3.09 8.79
N VAL A 166 15.09 -2.94 9.93
CA VAL A 166 15.42 -3.61 11.18
C VAL A 166 15.28 -5.13 11.05
N ALA A 167 14.20 -5.62 10.40
CA ALA A 167 14.02 -7.05 10.17
C ALA A 167 15.17 -7.62 9.30
N LYS A 168 15.56 -6.95 8.21
CA LYS A 168 16.73 -7.32 7.40
C LYS A 168 18.01 -7.34 8.24
N ARG A 169 18.25 -6.33 9.07
CA ARG A 169 19.43 -6.25 9.94
C ARG A 169 19.50 -7.39 10.96
N LEU A 170 18.37 -7.73 11.56
CA LEU A 170 18.32 -8.81 12.58
C LEU A 170 18.48 -10.20 11.96
N ILE A 171 17.93 -10.43 10.76
CA ILE A 171 17.93 -11.76 10.14
C ILE A 171 19.18 -11.98 9.28
N LYS A 172 19.63 -10.96 8.54
CA LYS A 172 20.77 -11.05 7.60
C LYS A 172 22.09 -10.51 8.16
N GLY A 173 22.06 -9.91 9.36
CA GLY A 173 23.28 -9.40 10.01
C GLY A 173 23.82 -8.07 9.46
N ALA A 174 23.23 -7.50 8.41
CA ALA A 174 23.69 -6.29 7.74
C ALA A 174 22.56 -5.30 7.46
N TRP A 175 22.88 -4.01 7.36
CA TRP A 175 21.96 -3.00 6.82
C TRP A 175 21.93 -3.11 5.29
N LEU A 176 20.76 -3.42 4.73
CA LEU A 176 20.55 -3.69 3.30
C LEU A 176 19.48 -2.79 2.72
N PRO A 177 19.62 -2.36 1.43
CA PRO A 177 20.75 -2.63 0.54
C PRO A 177 22.04 -1.95 0.99
N SER A 178 23.19 -2.59 0.74
CA SER A 178 24.53 -1.99 0.84
C SER A 178 25.07 -1.65 -0.56
N SER A 179 26.25 -1.06 -0.65
CA SER A 179 26.91 -0.83 -1.94
C SER A 179 27.25 -2.12 -2.70
N ALA A 180 27.50 -3.23 -1.97
CA ALA A 180 27.97 -4.49 -2.55
C ALA A 180 26.91 -5.59 -2.57
N ALA A 181 25.94 -5.58 -1.66
CA ALA A 181 25.01 -6.69 -1.46
C ALA A 181 23.59 -6.22 -1.19
N ASP A 182 22.62 -7.03 -1.57
CA ASP A 182 21.23 -6.90 -1.19
C ASP A 182 20.60 -8.29 -0.99
N VAL A 183 19.34 -8.32 -0.60
CA VAL A 183 18.57 -9.54 -0.38
C VAL A 183 17.86 -9.92 -1.68
N ASN A 184 18.15 -11.10 -2.22
CA ASN A 184 17.31 -11.72 -3.23
C ASN A 184 16.04 -12.24 -2.55
N LEU A 185 14.97 -11.47 -2.66
CA LEU A 185 13.76 -11.74 -1.90
C LEU A 185 13.08 -13.04 -2.33
N HIS A 186 12.91 -13.93 -1.38
CA HIS A 186 11.99 -15.03 -1.52
C HIS A 186 10.56 -14.49 -1.70
N PRO A 187 9.68 -15.07 -2.56
CA PRO A 187 8.33 -14.56 -2.82
C PRO A 187 7.48 -14.35 -1.55
N MET A 188 7.67 -15.18 -0.54
CA MET A 188 7.03 -14.99 0.78
C MET A 188 7.50 -13.71 1.48
N ALA A 189 8.79 -13.34 1.39
CA ALA A 189 9.29 -12.09 1.95
C ALA A 189 8.66 -10.88 1.23
N TYR A 190 8.54 -10.98 -0.09
CA TYR A 190 7.87 -9.95 -0.90
C TYR A 190 6.39 -9.82 -0.54
N ALA A 191 5.67 -10.93 -0.24
CA ALA A 191 4.30 -10.88 0.26
C ALA A 191 4.22 -10.18 1.63
N GLY A 192 5.16 -10.45 2.53
CA GLY A 192 5.24 -9.76 3.83
C GLY A 192 5.51 -8.26 3.66
N TRP A 193 6.46 -7.89 2.80
CA TRP A 193 6.74 -6.50 2.45
C TRP A 193 5.51 -5.81 1.82
N ALA A 194 4.80 -6.48 0.90
CA ALA A 194 3.57 -5.98 0.32
C ALA A 194 2.50 -5.73 1.40
N GLY A 195 2.42 -6.60 2.41
CA GLY A 195 1.55 -6.40 3.57
C GLY A 195 1.90 -5.15 4.38
N LEU A 196 3.21 -4.85 4.56
CA LEU A 196 3.64 -3.59 5.19
C LEU A 196 3.27 -2.38 4.33
N LEU A 197 3.43 -2.47 3.01
CA LEU A 197 3.07 -1.40 2.07
C LEU A 197 1.56 -1.12 2.11
N VAL A 198 0.72 -2.15 2.07
CA VAL A 198 -0.75 -2.00 2.18
C VAL A 198 -1.12 -1.38 3.53
N THR A 199 -0.49 -1.81 4.62
CA THR A 199 -0.71 -1.23 5.95
C THR A 199 -0.29 0.25 5.99
N MET A 200 0.85 0.60 5.40
CA MET A 200 1.31 1.99 5.29
C MET A 200 0.28 2.87 4.56
N ILE A 201 -0.21 2.39 3.43
CA ILE A 201 -1.21 3.11 2.62
C ILE A 201 -2.49 3.34 3.41
N ASN A 202 -3.02 2.29 4.04
CA ASN A 202 -4.24 2.36 4.83
C ASN A 202 -4.08 3.26 6.06
N LEU A 203 -2.89 3.37 6.63
CA LEU A 203 -2.59 4.25 7.75
C LEU A 203 -2.30 5.70 7.37
N LEU A 204 -2.28 6.06 6.08
CA LEU A 204 -2.22 7.47 5.69
C LEU A 204 -3.41 8.21 6.31
N PRO A 205 -3.18 9.28 7.11
CA PRO A 205 -4.27 9.95 7.83
C PRO A 205 -5.04 10.92 6.91
N ILE A 206 -5.58 10.39 5.80
CA ILE A 206 -6.26 11.16 4.75
C ILE A 206 -7.54 10.43 4.29
N GLY A 207 -8.62 11.18 4.14
CA GLY A 207 -9.87 10.69 3.55
C GLY A 207 -10.53 9.58 4.37
N GLN A 208 -10.97 8.54 3.68
CA GLN A 208 -11.67 7.38 4.24
C GLN A 208 -10.75 6.16 4.44
N LEU A 209 -9.43 6.35 4.39
CA LEU A 209 -8.47 5.33 4.77
C LEU A 209 -8.50 5.11 6.29
N ASP A 210 -8.00 3.99 6.77
CA ASP A 210 -7.99 3.67 8.20
C ASP A 210 -7.32 4.74 9.05
N GLY A 211 -6.18 5.27 8.58
CA GLY A 211 -5.50 6.40 9.19
C GLY A 211 -6.36 7.67 9.21
N GLY A 212 -7.23 7.87 8.21
CA GLY A 212 -8.21 8.94 8.17
C GLY A 212 -9.27 8.79 9.26
N HIS A 213 -9.81 7.57 9.46
CA HIS A 213 -10.75 7.25 10.53
C HIS A 213 -10.11 7.45 11.91
N ILE A 214 -8.89 6.93 12.11
CA ILE A 214 -8.12 7.05 13.35
C ILE A 214 -7.84 8.54 13.68
N ALA A 215 -7.41 9.31 12.68
CA ALA A 215 -7.14 10.75 12.85
C ALA A 215 -8.41 11.54 13.11
N THR A 216 -9.53 11.22 12.44
CA THR A 216 -10.84 11.83 12.70
C THR A 216 -11.29 11.56 14.13
N ALA A 217 -11.16 10.32 14.60
CA ALA A 217 -11.50 9.95 15.96
C ALA A 217 -10.67 10.74 17.00
N TYR A 218 -9.39 11.00 16.71
CA TYR A 218 -8.52 11.74 17.65
C TYR A 218 -8.72 13.24 17.60
N PHE A 219 -8.72 13.84 16.40
CA PHE A 219 -8.81 15.31 16.22
C PHE A 219 -10.25 15.84 16.23
N GLY A 220 -11.25 14.95 16.08
CA GLY A 220 -12.67 15.34 15.99
C GLY A 220 -12.93 16.21 14.76
N ASN A 221 -13.86 17.16 14.90
CA ASN A 221 -14.27 18.05 13.81
C ASN A 221 -13.13 18.98 13.29
N ARG A 222 -11.97 19.03 13.99
CA ARG A 222 -10.78 19.77 13.53
C ARG A 222 -9.99 18.99 12.45
N TYR A 223 -10.26 17.70 12.28
CA TYR A 223 -9.55 16.84 11.34
C TYR A 223 -9.57 17.37 9.89
N GLY A 224 -10.68 17.94 9.43
CA GLY A 224 -10.80 18.42 8.05
C GLY A 224 -9.69 19.39 7.62
N ARG A 225 -9.28 20.31 8.50
CA ARG A 225 -8.17 21.24 8.26
C ARG A 225 -6.82 20.55 8.23
N PHE A 226 -6.62 19.55 9.06
CA PHE A 226 -5.40 18.74 9.09
C PHE A 226 -5.28 17.89 7.82
N ALA A 227 -6.33 17.16 7.45
CA ALA A 227 -6.38 16.34 6.25
C ALA A 227 -6.11 17.14 4.97
N GLU A 228 -6.65 18.37 4.88
CA GLU A 228 -6.42 19.24 3.73
C GLU A 228 -4.96 19.70 3.63
N ARG A 229 -4.29 20.01 4.76
CA ARG A 229 -2.87 20.33 4.77
C ARG A 229 -2.02 19.13 4.33
N LEU A 230 -2.34 17.94 4.86
CA LEU A 230 -1.61 16.74 4.54
C LEU A 230 -1.80 16.34 3.07
N ARG A 231 -3.01 16.47 2.52
CA ARG A 231 -3.28 16.24 1.10
C ARG A 231 -2.40 17.13 0.22
N ARG A 232 -2.24 18.42 0.58
CA ARG A 232 -1.36 19.37 -0.15
C ARG A 232 0.12 19.01 0.02
N PHE A 233 0.49 18.25 1.04
CA PHE A 233 1.85 17.78 1.25
C PHE A 233 2.25 16.64 0.30
N LEU A 234 1.31 15.82 -0.19
CA LEU A 234 1.62 14.70 -1.08
C LEU A 234 2.36 15.11 -2.38
N PRO A 235 1.97 16.17 -3.11
CA PRO A 235 2.75 16.62 -4.26
C PRO A 235 4.16 17.11 -3.89
N MET A 236 4.30 17.78 -2.73
CA MET A 236 5.63 18.20 -2.23
C MET A 236 6.49 16.98 -1.92
N MET A 237 5.90 15.91 -1.38
CA MET A 237 6.57 14.66 -1.14
C MET A 237 7.02 13.99 -2.45
N ALA A 238 6.17 14.02 -3.50
CA ALA A 238 6.56 13.54 -4.82
C ALA A 238 7.78 14.29 -5.38
N ILE A 239 7.80 15.62 -5.23
CA ILE A 239 8.95 16.46 -5.62
C ILE A 239 10.19 16.10 -4.80
N GLY A 240 10.04 15.94 -3.48
CA GLY A 240 11.15 15.55 -2.59
C GLY A 240 11.73 14.18 -2.96
N VAL A 241 10.86 13.19 -3.21
CA VAL A 241 11.25 11.86 -3.67
C VAL A 241 11.95 11.91 -5.03
N PHE A 242 11.47 12.73 -5.97
CA PHE A 242 12.10 12.90 -7.26
C PHE A 242 13.56 13.36 -7.11
N PHE A 243 13.82 14.43 -6.39
CA PHE A 243 15.18 14.95 -6.21
C PHE A 243 16.07 14.02 -5.39
N TRP A 244 15.50 13.37 -4.37
CA TRP A 244 16.23 12.40 -3.57
C TRP A 244 16.66 11.17 -4.39
N VAL A 245 15.75 10.58 -5.16
CA VAL A 245 16.06 9.44 -6.03
C VAL A 245 17.02 9.85 -7.15
N LEU A 246 16.86 11.06 -7.72
CA LEU A 246 17.79 11.59 -8.73
C LEU A 246 19.23 11.67 -8.20
N HIS A 247 19.40 12.13 -6.95
CA HIS A 247 20.71 12.17 -6.29
C HIS A 247 21.28 10.77 -6.09
N ILE A 248 20.50 9.84 -5.52
CA ILE A 248 20.93 8.45 -5.32
C ILE A 248 21.35 7.79 -6.64
N VAL A 249 20.54 7.92 -7.70
CA VAL A 249 20.85 7.33 -9.01
C VAL A 249 22.09 7.92 -9.62
N LYS A 250 22.32 9.23 -9.44
CA LYS A 250 23.55 9.89 -9.89
C LYS A 250 24.78 9.29 -9.21
N ASP A 251 24.72 9.09 -7.90
CA ASP A 251 25.83 8.50 -7.13
C ASP A 251 26.05 7.02 -7.51
N GLU A 252 24.98 6.26 -7.72
CA GLU A 252 25.06 4.85 -8.13
C GLU A 252 25.63 4.68 -9.54
N MET A 253 25.29 5.54 -10.49
CA MET A 253 25.78 5.45 -11.87
C MET A 253 27.20 5.99 -12.05
N GLY A 254 27.68 6.86 -11.18
CA GLY A 254 29.04 7.43 -11.24
C GLY A 254 29.39 7.98 -12.61
N SER A 255 30.45 7.45 -13.24
CA SER A 255 30.90 7.85 -14.58
C SER A 255 29.92 7.51 -15.71
N GLY A 256 29.01 6.54 -15.49
CA GLY A 256 27.94 6.17 -16.42
C GLY A 256 26.68 7.03 -16.30
N TRP A 257 26.74 8.16 -15.56
CA TRP A 257 25.59 9.03 -15.34
C TRP A 257 24.97 9.53 -16.64
N SER A 258 23.66 9.32 -16.76
CA SER A 258 22.83 9.89 -17.81
C SER A 258 21.68 10.68 -17.17
N PRO A 259 21.58 12.00 -17.42
CA PRO A 259 20.48 12.83 -16.91
C PRO A 259 19.10 12.28 -17.29
N TYR A 260 18.97 11.74 -18.50
CA TYR A 260 17.73 11.14 -18.98
C TYR A 260 17.33 9.89 -18.17
N VAL A 261 18.26 8.97 -17.95
CA VAL A 261 18.02 7.73 -17.17
C VAL A 261 17.70 8.10 -15.72
N GLY A 262 18.47 9.00 -15.12
CA GLY A 262 18.26 9.46 -13.76
C GLY A 262 16.90 10.13 -13.58
N ALA A 263 16.50 11.02 -14.49
CA ALA A 263 15.20 11.67 -14.42
C ALA A 263 14.03 10.69 -14.61
N ARG A 264 14.17 9.70 -15.50
CA ARG A 264 13.16 8.64 -15.71
C ARG A 264 12.95 7.81 -14.45
N VAL A 265 14.03 7.32 -13.83
CA VAL A 265 13.96 6.52 -12.60
C VAL A 265 13.38 7.34 -11.44
N ALA A 266 13.82 8.60 -11.30
CA ALA A 266 13.29 9.51 -10.27
C ALA A 266 11.80 9.78 -10.48
N MET A 267 11.37 10.02 -11.72
CA MET A 267 9.96 10.25 -12.06
C MET A 267 9.09 9.02 -11.75
N ASN A 268 9.53 7.82 -12.16
CA ASN A 268 8.81 6.58 -11.88
C ASN A 268 8.64 6.34 -10.36
N SER A 269 9.67 6.64 -9.57
CA SER A 269 9.62 6.54 -8.11
C SER A 269 8.69 7.58 -7.47
N ALA A 270 8.69 8.81 -7.98
CA ALA A 270 7.83 9.89 -7.50
C ALA A 270 6.36 9.68 -7.90
N MET A 271 6.10 8.95 -9.02
CA MET A 271 4.76 8.72 -9.56
C MET A 271 3.84 8.03 -8.55
N PHE A 272 4.37 7.20 -7.65
CA PHE A 272 3.61 6.60 -6.56
C PHE A 272 2.82 7.67 -5.77
N TRP A 273 3.48 8.73 -5.34
CA TRP A 273 2.83 9.80 -4.55
C TRP A 273 1.91 10.68 -5.39
N VAL A 274 2.21 10.85 -6.68
CA VAL A 274 1.33 11.57 -7.62
C VAL A 274 0.02 10.80 -7.82
N ILE A 275 0.10 9.48 -8.02
CA ILE A 275 -1.07 8.61 -8.16
C ILE A 275 -1.91 8.65 -6.88
N TRP A 276 -1.28 8.56 -5.71
CA TRP A 276 -1.97 8.62 -4.42
C TRP A 276 -2.63 9.98 -4.18
N PHE A 277 -1.97 11.06 -4.55
CA PHE A 277 -2.59 12.40 -4.52
C PHE A 277 -3.84 12.47 -5.41
N GLY A 278 -3.76 11.94 -6.62
CA GLY A 278 -4.88 11.85 -7.55
C GLY A 278 -6.04 11.02 -6.97
N LEU A 279 -5.73 9.83 -6.47
CA LEU A 279 -6.72 8.90 -5.90
C LEU A 279 -7.44 9.51 -4.69
N VAL A 280 -6.70 10.05 -3.72
CA VAL A 280 -7.28 10.69 -2.53
C VAL A 280 -8.12 11.92 -2.92
N THR A 281 -7.68 12.68 -3.92
CA THR A 281 -8.45 13.83 -4.42
C THR A 281 -9.74 13.38 -5.11
N LEU A 282 -9.70 12.27 -5.87
CA LEU A 282 -10.87 11.67 -6.50
C LEU A 282 -11.85 11.15 -5.44
N MET A 283 -11.37 10.38 -4.46
CA MET A 283 -12.20 9.86 -3.35
C MET A 283 -12.92 11.01 -2.62
N ARG A 284 -12.20 12.10 -2.33
CA ARG A 284 -12.81 13.29 -1.72
C ARG A 284 -13.92 13.91 -2.58
N ARG A 285 -13.71 14.00 -3.90
CA ARG A 285 -14.75 14.52 -4.82
C ARG A 285 -15.99 13.63 -4.83
N MET A 286 -15.79 12.31 -4.84
CA MET A 286 -16.88 11.33 -4.79
C MET A 286 -17.66 11.38 -3.46
N SER A 287 -17.01 11.77 -2.37
CA SER A 287 -17.60 11.95 -1.03
C SER A 287 -18.22 13.35 -0.81
N GLY A 288 -18.58 14.07 -1.85
CA GLY A 288 -19.19 15.40 -1.75
C GLY A 288 -18.24 16.49 -1.21
N GLY A 289 -16.93 16.32 -1.37
CA GLY A 289 -15.91 17.30 -0.95
C GLY A 289 -15.54 17.26 0.54
N THR A 290 -16.16 16.39 1.33
CA THR A 290 -15.82 16.19 2.74
C THR A 290 -14.69 15.18 2.91
N ASN A 291 -13.84 15.36 3.91
CA ASN A 291 -12.79 14.38 4.22
C ASN A 291 -13.34 13.23 5.08
N HIS A 292 -14.32 13.52 5.93
CA HIS A 292 -14.99 12.55 6.79
C HIS A 292 -16.34 13.15 7.27
N PRO A 293 -17.39 12.35 7.45
CA PRO A 293 -18.62 12.80 8.13
C PRO A 293 -18.33 13.36 9.53
N PRO A 294 -19.16 14.29 10.04
CA PRO A 294 -18.98 14.83 11.37
C PRO A 294 -19.07 13.74 12.45
N VAL A 295 -18.28 13.90 13.50
CA VAL A 295 -18.24 12.99 14.65
C VAL A 295 -18.72 13.70 15.92
N ASP A 296 -19.08 12.92 16.94
CA ASP A 296 -19.50 13.45 18.22
C ASP A 296 -18.36 14.24 18.92
N ASP A 297 -18.73 15.11 19.85
CA ASP A 297 -17.78 15.93 20.63
C ASP A 297 -17.35 15.26 21.95
N LYS A 298 -17.74 13.99 22.18
CA LYS A 298 -17.37 13.27 23.39
C LYS A 298 -15.85 13.12 23.53
N PRO A 299 -15.29 13.31 24.72
CA PRO A 299 -13.85 13.15 24.93
C PRO A 299 -13.43 11.70 24.72
N LEU A 300 -12.35 11.51 23.93
CA LEU A 300 -11.80 10.18 23.68
C LEU A 300 -11.15 9.61 24.97
N PRO A 301 -11.50 8.39 25.41
CA PRO A 301 -10.91 7.74 26.58
C PRO A 301 -9.37 7.63 26.50
N ARG A 302 -8.70 7.59 27.66
CA ARG A 302 -7.23 7.48 27.73
C ARG A 302 -6.69 6.29 26.95
N SER A 303 -7.34 5.12 27.05
CA SER A 303 -6.96 3.89 26.29
C SER A 303 -7.01 4.11 24.78
N ARG A 304 -7.99 4.84 24.26
CA ARG A 304 -8.11 5.13 22.82
C ARG A 304 -7.13 6.19 22.36
N ARG A 305 -6.77 7.13 23.24
CA ARG A 305 -5.64 8.05 22.96
C ARG A 305 -4.30 7.30 22.90
N ALA A 306 -4.09 6.30 23.76
CA ALA A 306 -2.92 5.42 23.68
C ALA A 306 -2.92 4.60 22.39
N LEU A 307 -4.08 4.08 21.97
CA LEU A 307 -4.23 3.37 20.69
C LEU A 307 -3.87 4.27 19.49
N PHE A 308 -4.30 5.55 19.50
CA PHE A 308 -3.89 6.50 18.46
C PHE A 308 -2.37 6.61 18.37
N TRP A 309 -1.68 6.81 19.50
CA TRP A 309 -0.22 6.92 19.51
C TRP A 309 0.49 5.62 19.10
N LEU A 310 -0.07 4.46 19.48
CA LEU A 310 0.41 3.17 18.97
C LEU A 310 0.31 3.12 17.44
N MET A 311 -0.82 3.55 16.86
CA MET A 311 -0.98 3.55 15.40
C MET A 311 -0.05 4.56 14.71
N VAL A 312 0.27 5.69 15.36
CA VAL A 312 1.30 6.62 14.85
C VAL A 312 2.68 5.94 14.84
N VAL A 313 3.06 5.23 15.89
CA VAL A 313 4.33 4.47 15.95
C VAL A 313 4.37 3.39 14.88
N VAL A 314 3.27 2.65 14.72
CA VAL A 314 3.14 1.65 13.65
C VAL A 314 3.31 2.30 12.28
N PHE A 315 2.60 3.40 12.02
CA PHE A 315 2.71 4.13 10.76
C PHE A 315 4.15 4.56 10.45
N VAL A 316 4.82 5.17 11.41
CA VAL A 316 6.24 5.56 11.28
C VAL A 316 7.13 4.35 11.00
N GLY A 317 6.87 3.23 11.69
CA GLY A 317 7.62 1.98 11.52
C GLY A 317 7.47 1.35 10.13
N VAL A 318 6.28 1.42 9.53
CA VAL A 318 6.01 0.84 8.20
C VAL A 318 6.12 1.85 7.05
N PHE A 319 6.35 3.13 7.34
CA PHE A 319 6.40 4.19 6.33
C PHE A 319 7.59 4.02 5.38
N MET A 320 7.31 4.01 4.08
CA MET A 320 8.26 3.87 2.98
C MET A 320 8.22 5.15 2.11
N PRO A 321 9.19 6.06 2.23
CA PRO A 321 9.20 7.29 1.41
C PRO A 321 9.28 7.00 -0.08
N VAL A 322 10.04 5.98 -0.46
CA VAL A 322 10.18 5.46 -1.83
C VAL A 322 9.75 3.99 -1.81
N PRO A 323 8.44 3.70 -2.02
CA PRO A 323 7.94 2.33 -1.91
C PRO A 323 8.51 1.37 -2.94
N MET A 324 8.74 1.84 -4.16
CA MET A 324 9.36 1.08 -5.24
C MET A 324 10.29 1.97 -6.05
N ARG A 325 11.42 1.46 -6.45
CA ARG A 325 12.39 2.15 -7.30
C ARG A 325 12.86 1.24 -8.42
N GLU A 326 12.90 1.77 -9.64
CA GLU A 326 13.54 1.10 -10.78
C GLU A 326 15.07 1.16 -10.62
N ILE A 327 15.76 0.08 -10.94
CA ILE A 327 17.22 0.04 -10.97
C ILE A 327 17.69 0.68 -12.29
N PRO A 328 18.57 1.72 -12.25
CA PRO A 328 19.14 2.25 -13.46
C PRO A 328 20.05 1.21 -14.11
N GLY A 329 19.81 0.89 -15.40
CA GLY A 329 20.72 0.04 -16.14
C GLY A 329 22.06 0.74 -16.30
N THR A 330 23.15 0.07 -15.95
CA THR A 330 24.45 0.46 -16.45
C THR A 330 24.43 0.21 -17.96
N GLN A 331 24.61 1.25 -18.78
CA GLN A 331 24.96 1.03 -20.17
C GLN A 331 26.35 0.37 -20.13
N THR A 332 26.39 -0.95 -20.29
CA THR A 332 27.63 -1.60 -20.69
C THR A 332 28.02 -0.91 -22.00
N ALA A 333 29.20 -0.31 -22.03
CA ALA A 333 29.74 0.23 -23.27
C ALA A 333 29.57 -0.84 -24.38
N PRO A 334 29.10 -0.48 -25.57
CA PRO A 334 29.03 -1.45 -26.67
C PRO A 334 30.36 -2.17 -26.75
N PRO A 335 30.39 -3.49 -26.99
CA PRO A 335 31.63 -4.23 -27.12
C PRO A 335 32.49 -3.48 -28.18
N PRO A 336 33.80 -3.32 -27.95
CA PRO A 336 34.66 -2.63 -28.91
C PRO A 336 34.42 -3.30 -30.25
N ASP A 337 34.10 -2.49 -31.26
CA ASP A 337 33.75 -2.96 -32.59
C ASP A 337 34.75 -4.03 -33.07
N ALA A 338 34.22 -5.22 -33.35
CA ALA A 338 34.99 -6.31 -33.95
C ALA A 338 35.52 -6.01 -35.39
N THR A 339 35.36 -4.78 -35.84
CA THR A 339 35.75 -4.30 -37.17
C THR A 339 37.17 -3.75 -37.24
N SER A 340 37.94 -3.67 -36.13
CA SER A 340 39.33 -3.16 -36.19
C SER A 340 40.41 -4.23 -36.33
N THR A 341 40.04 -5.54 -36.44
CA THR A 341 41.06 -6.64 -36.50
C THR A 341 41.28 -7.18 -37.90
N SER A 342 40.61 -6.67 -38.94
CA SER A 342 40.80 -7.17 -40.33
C SER A 342 41.77 -6.35 -41.19
N ALA A 343 42.41 -5.28 -40.65
CA ALA A 343 43.27 -4.41 -41.43
C ALA A 343 44.79 -4.64 -41.26
N SER A 344 45.24 -5.69 -40.53
CA SER A 344 46.67 -5.94 -40.28
C SER A 344 47.22 -7.27 -40.78
N LEU A 345 46.49 -7.97 -41.68
CA LEU A 345 46.99 -9.23 -42.30
C LEU A 345 47.17 -9.15 -43.83
N GLU A 346 47.20 -7.96 -44.40
CA GLU A 346 47.65 -7.78 -45.81
C GLU A 346 48.80 -6.75 -45.88
N ARG A 347 50.02 -7.20 -45.50
CA ARG A 347 51.31 -6.69 -46.04
C ARG A 347 52.43 -7.72 -45.82
#